data_5d241dbec5e4c2f7cc4acea307000199
#
_entry.id   5d241dbec5e4c2f7cc4acea307000199
#
_cell.length_a   1.000
_cell.length_b   1.000
_cell.length_c   1.000
_cell.angle_alpha   90.00
_cell.angle_beta   90.00
_cell.angle_gamma   90.00
#
_symmetry.space_group_name_H-M   'P 1'
#
loop_
_entity.id
_entity.type
_entity.pdbx_description
1 polymer ?
#
loop_
_entity_poly.entity_id
_entity_poly.type
_entity_poly.pdbx_seq_one_letter_code
_entity_poly.pdbx_strand_id
1 'polypeptide(L)'
;VAVRWAMCRERLEEEYGSPQGRFARLMDGNSKPATRRFLQLSFNRPHSHPQVLVAQSLVGREGLNLHTSCRTVVLLHPEWNPGVVEQQIGRVDRISSLWEKKMIQWQQAGASGKAPRIHIHPVIFEGTYDERHWNVLQTRWNDLRAQLHGQILSPDQAREDTETAAWIAEINSIAPNFSPEQGRR
;
A
#
# COMPACT_ATOMS: atom_id res chain seq x y z
N VAL A 1 1.48 24.92 -13.71
CA VAL A 1 0.65 24.13 -12.76
C VAL A 1 -0.83 24.35 -13.07
N ALA A 2 -1.33 25.61 -13.19
CA ALA A 2 -2.74 25.91 -13.42
C ALA A 2 -3.32 25.30 -14.72
N VAL A 3 -2.57 25.35 -15.84
CA VAL A 3 -3.02 24.78 -17.12
C VAL A 3 -3.14 23.25 -17.06
N ARG A 4 -2.20 22.57 -16.43
CA ARG A 4 -2.27 21.10 -16.22
C ARG A 4 -3.44 20.71 -15.33
N TRP A 5 -3.73 21.52 -14.32
CA TRP A 5 -4.88 21.29 -13.44
C TRP A 5 -6.22 21.48 -14.17
N ALA A 6 -6.34 22.53 -15.00
CA ALA A 6 -7.53 22.76 -15.83
C ALA A 6 -7.78 21.58 -16.79
N MET A 7 -6.75 21.09 -17.48
CA MET A 7 -6.86 19.92 -18.36
C MET A 7 -7.21 18.62 -17.60
N CYS A 8 -6.67 18.43 -16.39
CA CYS A 8 -7.06 17.30 -15.55
C CYS A 8 -8.52 17.39 -15.10
N ARG A 9 -8.98 18.61 -14.73
CA ARG A 9 -10.36 18.83 -14.30
C ARG A 9 -11.34 18.61 -15.46
N GLU A 10 -11.06 19.14 -16.64
CA GLU A 10 -11.87 18.97 -17.85
C GLU A 10 -12.01 17.47 -18.22
N ARG A 11 -10.90 16.72 -18.21
CA ARG A 11 -10.94 15.26 -18.40
C ARG A 11 -11.74 14.55 -17.31
N LEU A 12 -11.61 14.94 -16.07
CA LEU A 12 -12.38 14.39 -14.96
C LEU A 12 -13.88 14.69 -15.14
N GLU A 13 -14.25 15.91 -15.53
CA GLU A 13 -15.64 16.30 -15.78
C GLU A 13 -16.24 15.55 -16.98
N GLU A 14 -15.49 15.35 -18.07
CA GLU A 14 -15.92 14.52 -19.21
C GLU A 14 -16.11 13.05 -18.82
N GLU A 15 -15.23 12.49 -18.02
CA GLU A 15 -15.28 11.07 -17.60
C GLU A 15 -16.31 10.81 -16.50
N TYR A 16 -16.44 11.74 -15.54
CA TYR A 16 -17.37 11.62 -14.39
C TYR A 16 -18.73 12.24 -14.65
N GLY A 17 -18.89 13.14 -15.61
CA GLY A 17 -20.17 13.65 -16.07
C GLY A 17 -21.00 12.60 -16.81
N SER A 18 -20.39 11.49 -17.23
CA SER A 18 -21.07 10.34 -17.78
C SER A 18 -21.56 9.42 -16.65
N PRO A 19 -22.87 9.05 -16.59
CA PRO A 19 -23.39 8.12 -15.58
C PRO A 19 -22.72 6.74 -15.57
N GLN A 20 -21.85 6.46 -16.52
CA GLN A 20 -21.11 5.21 -16.69
C GLN A 20 -19.59 5.41 -16.73
N GLY A 21 -19.02 6.29 -15.89
CA GLY A 21 -17.57 6.45 -15.77
C GLY A 21 -16.86 5.10 -15.79
N ARG A 22 -16.23 4.78 -16.93
CA ARG A 22 -15.62 3.45 -17.13
C ARG A 22 -14.24 3.39 -16.49
N PHE A 23 -13.53 4.51 -16.46
CA PHE A 23 -12.14 4.58 -16.02
C PHE A 23 -11.98 4.38 -14.51
N ALA A 24 -12.78 5.06 -13.70
CA ALA A 24 -12.77 4.95 -12.25
C ALA A 24 -14.12 4.49 -11.71
N ARG A 25 -14.11 3.65 -10.70
CA ARG A 25 -15.33 3.13 -10.05
C ARG A 25 -15.18 3.18 -8.54
N LEU A 26 -16.26 3.60 -7.88
CA LEU A 26 -16.39 3.58 -6.43
C LEU A 26 -16.95 2.23 -5.97
N MET A 27 -16.36 1.70 -4.92
CA MET A 27 -16.83 0.53 -4.18
C MET A 27 -16.99 0.94 -2.72
N ASP A 28 -18.22 1.07 -2.29
CA ASP A 28 -18.62 1.53 -0.95
C ASP A 28 -19.44 0.48 -0.19
N GLY A 29 -19.89 0.82 1.01
CA GLY A 29 -20.73 -0.03 1.84
C GLY A 29 -22.08 -0.38 1.20
N ASN A 30 -22.61 0.48 0.32
CA ASN A 30 -23.88 0.29 -0.36
C ASN A 30 -23.73 -0.60 -1.62
N SER A 31 -22.52 -0.85 -2.07
CA SER A 31 -22.25 -1.71 -3.23
C SER A 31 -22.65 -3.15 -2.93
N LYS A 32 -23.57 -3.70 -3.73
CA LYS A 32 -24.03 -5.09 -3.59
C LYS A 32 -22.86 -6.09 -3.77
N PRO A 33 -22.86 -7.24 -3.09
CA PRO A 33 -21.79 -8.25 -3.22
C PRO A 33 -21.51 -8.67 -4.67
N ALA A 34 -22.55 -8.82 -5.49
CA ALA A 34 -22.41 -9.15 -6.91
C ALA A 34 -21.67 -8.04 -7.69
N THR A 35 -21.98 -6.78 -7.41
CA THR A 35 -21.30 -5.62 -8.01
C THR A 35 -19.83 -5.56 -7.58
N ARG A 36 -19.54 -5.78 -6.29
CA ARG A 36 -18.16 -5.82 -5.78
C ARG A 36 -17.34 -6.91 -6.47
N ARG A 37 -17.92 -8.12 -6.60
CA ARG A 37 -17.27 -9.24 -7.31
C ARG A 37 -17.05 -8.91 -8.79
N PHE A 38 -18.01 -8.31 -9.45
CA PHE A 38 -17.88 -7.89 -10.85
C PHE A 38 -16.78 -6.86 -11.03
N LEU A 39 -16.74 -5.81 -10.19
CA LEU A 39 -15.70 -4.77 -10.22
C LEU A 39 -14.30 -5.36 -9.98
N GLN A 40 -14.18 -6.26 -9.01
CA GLN A 40 -12.91 -6.95 -8.73
C GLN A 40 -12.44 -7.78 -9.93
N LEU A 41 -13.32 -8.56 -10.55
CA LEU A 41 -12.99 -9.38 -11.71
C LEU A 41 -12.63 -8.52 -12.93
N SER A 42 -13.38 -7.43 -13.15
CA SER A 42 -13.11 -6.49 -14.25
C SER A 42 -11.80 -5.76 -14.06
N PHE A 43 -11.52 -5.27 -12.83
CA PHE A 43 -10.26 -4.60 -12.49
C PHE A 43 -9.03 -5.49 -12.69
N ASN A 44 -9.15 -6.77 -12.42
CA ASN A 44 -8.05 -7.73 -12.56
C ASN A 44 -7.84 -8.24 -13.99
N ARG A 45 -8.69 -7.85 -14.96
CA ARG A 45 -8.50 -8.22 -16.37
C ARG A 45 -7.55 -7.24 -17.06
N PRO A 46 -6.53 -7.70 -17.80
CA PRO A 46 -5.71 -6.84 -18.63
C PRO A 46 -6.57 -6.03 -19.62
N HIS A 47 -6.24 -4.76 -19.80
CA HIS A 47 -6.93 -3.86 -20.73
C HIS A 47 -8.44 -3.67 -20.51
N SER A 48 -8.93 -3.98 -19.31
CA SER A 48 -10.33 -3.80 -18.90
C SER A 48 -10.53 -2.53 -18.08
N HIS A 49 -11.77 -2.16 -17.87
CA HIS A 49 -12.18 -1.10 -16.96
C HIS A 49 -12.86 -1.69 -15.71
N PRO A 50 -12.75 -1.04 -14.56
CA PRO A 50 -12.10 0.25 -14.30
C PRO A 50 -10.57 0.10 -14.20
N GLN A 51 -9.82 1.17 -14.52
CA GLN A 51 -8.38 1.25 -14.27
C GLN A 51 -8.06 1.82 -12.88
N VAL A 52 -9.01 2.56 -12.31
CA VAL A 52 -8.94 3.08 -10.95
C VAL A 52 -10.12 2.53 -10.15
N LEU A 53 -9.82 1.91 -9.01
CA LEU A 53 -10.84 1.43 -8.07
C LEU A 53 -10.70 2.23 -6.77
N VAL A 54 -11.72 3.02 -6.44
CA VAL A 54 -11.82 3.75 -5.18
C VAL A 54 -12.62 2.87 -4.21
N ALA A 55 -12.01 2.42 -3.14
CA ALA A 55 -12.66 1.57 -2.15
C ALA A 55 -12.68 2.25 -0.78
N GLN A 56 -13.82 2.24 -0.11
CA GLN A 56 -13.88 2.63 1.29
C GLN A 56 -13.09 1.64 2.15
N SER A 57 -12.46 2.14 3.22
CA SER A 57 -11.64 1.34 4.13
C SER A 57 -12.36 0.11 4.67
N LEU A 58 -13.62 0.24 5.08
CA LEU A 58 -14.44 -0.87 5.58
C LEU A 58 -14.66 -1.96 4.52
N VAL A 59 -14.94 -1.56 3.27
CA VAL A 59 -15.11 -2.49 2.15
C VAL A 59 -13.77 -3.14 1.77
N GLY A 60 -12.69 -2.38 1.89
CA GLY A 60 -11.33 -2.89 1.70
C GLY A 60 -10.95 -4.01 2.68
N ARG A 61 -11.61 -4.14 3.83
CA ARG A 61 -11.40 -5.25 4.80
C ARG A 61 -12.01 -6.58 4.32
N GLU A 62 -12.96 -6.57 3.39
CA GLU A 62 -13.71 -7.76 2.94
C GLU A 62 -12.99 -8.60 1.86
N GLY A 63 -11.71 -8.88 2.01
CA GLY A 63 -11.05 -9.92 1.21
C GLY A 63 -10.86 -9.61 -0.28
N LEU A 64 -10.88 -8.35 -0.71
CA LEU A 64 -10.62 -7.97 -2.10
C LEU A 64 -9.25 -8.45 -2.57
N ASN A 65 -9.21 -9.07 -3.74
CA ASN A 65 -8.00 -9.51 -4.42
C ASN A 65 -7.77 -8.60 -5.62
N LEU A 66 -6.82 -7.67 -5.52
CA LEU A 66 -6.52 -6.69 -6.57
C LEU A 66 -5.09 -6.86 -7.13
N HIS A 67 -4.39 -7.86 -6.65
CA HIS A 67 -2.96 -8.09 -6.84
C HIS A 67 -2.56 -8.48 -8.26
N THR A 68 -3.47 -8.97 -9.10
CA THR A 68 -3.09 -9.49 -10.43
C THR A 68 -2.86 -8.39 -11.46
N SER A 69 -3.48 -7.23 -11.30
CA SER A 69 -3.38 -6.10 -12.24
C SER A 69 -2.90 -4.80 -11.59
N CYS A 70 -2.77 -4.74 -10.27
CA CYS A 70 -2.41 -3.53 -9.55
C CYS A 70 -1.19 -3.74 -8.65
N ARG A 71 -0.33 -2.72 -8.57
CA ARG A 71 0.79 -2.60 -7.63
C ARG A 71 0.92 -1.19 -7.06
N THR A 72 -0.12 -0.36 -7.24
CA THR A 72 -0.15 1.03 -6.78
C THR A 72 -1.32 1.20 -5.82
N VAL A 73 -1.04 1.73 -4.64
CA VAL A 73 -2.03 2.04 -3.60
C VAL A 73 -1.97 3.53 -3.29
N VAL A 74 -3.10 4.21 -3.36
CA VAL A 74 -3.25 5.61 -2.94
C VAL A 74 -4.07 5.62 -1.66
N LEU A 75 -3.48 6.11 -0.59
CA LEU A 75 -4.13 6.25 0.72
C LEU A 75 -4.70 7.67 0.82
N LEU A 76 -6.00 7.84 0.54
CA LEU A 76 -6.66 9.14 0.61
C LEU A 76 -6.86 9.61 2.04
N HIS A 77 -7.08 8.68 2.97
CA HIS A 77 -7.14 8.92 4.40
C HIS A 77 -6.34 7.83 5.10
N PRO A 78 -5.14 8.14 5.60
CA PRO A 78 -4.36 7.19 6.38
C PRO A 78 -5.11 6.79 7.65
N GLU A 79 -5.16 5.50 7.91
CA GLU A 79 -5.75 4.94 9.13
C GLU A 79 -4.81 5.15 10.34
N TRP A 80 -5.37 5.21 11.55
CA TRP A 80 -4.58 5.29 12.79
C TRP A 80 -3.81 4.00 13.12
N ASN A 81 -4.35 2.88 12.64
CA ASN A 81 -3.80 1.56 12.93
C ASN A 81 -2.93 1.10 11.76
N PRO A 82 -1.62 0.92 11.92
CA PRO A 82 -0.71 0.47 10.87
C PRO A 82 -1.09 -0.92 10.34
N GLY A 83 -1.68 -1.79 11.16
CA GLY A 83 -2.17 -3.09 10.70
C GLY A 83 -3.30 -2.99 9.68
N VAL A 84 -4.14 -1.94 9.75
CA VAL A 84 -5.17 -1.69 8.73
C VAL A 84 -4.53 -1.22 7.42
N VAL A 85 -3.50 -0.38 7.49
CA VAL A 85 -2.73 0.03 6.30
C VAL A 85 -2.05 -1.16 5.65
N GLU A 86 -1.42 -2.03 6.43
CA GLU A 86 -0.83 -3.29 5.93
C GLU A 86 -1.89 -4.19 5.27
N GLN A 87 -3.09 -4.29 5.83
CA GLN A 87 -4.19 -5.01 5.20
C GLN A 87 -4.61 -4.38 3.86
N GLN A 88 -4.63 -3.05 3.75
CA GLN A 88 -4.94 -2.36 2.49
C GLN A 88 -3.86 -2.63 1.44
N ILE A 89 -2.59 -2.56 1.81
CA ILE A 89 -1.46 -2.89 0.94
C ILE A 89 -1.49 -4.38 0.55
N GLY A 90 -1.82 -5.27 1.48
CA GLY A 90 -1.97 -6.69 1.26
C GLY A 90 -3.05 -7.08 0.22
N ARG A 91 -3.87 -6.12 -0.26
CA ARG A 91 -4.78 -6.35 -1.40
C ARG A 91 -4.06 -6.43 -2.73
N VAL A 92 -2.89 -5.81 -2.82
CA VAL A 92 -2.01 -5.82 -4.00
C VAL A 92 -0.74 -6.64 -3.79
N ASP A 93 -0.39 -6.93 -2.52
CA ASP A 93 0.76 -7.73 -2.13
C ASP A 93 0.33 -9.16 -1.76
N ARG A 94 0.36 -10.04 -2.72
CA ARG A 94 0.00 -11.46 -2.56
C ARG A 94 0.86 -12.33 -3.46
N ILE A 95 0.83 -13.64 -3.19
CA ILE A 95 1.41 -14.65 -4.07
C ILE A 95 0.81 -14.50 -5.47
N SER A 96 1.64 -14.56 -6.51
CA SER A 96 1.28 -14.37 -7.92
C SER A 96 0.84 -12.93 -8.26
N SER A 97 1.25 -11.95 -7.46
CA SER A 97 0.96 -10.54 -7.71
C SER A 97 1.67 -9.99 -8.96
N LEU A 98 1.17 -8.84 -9.43
CA LEU A 98 1.79 -8.13 -10.54
C LEU A 98 3.23 -7.71 -10.22
N TRP A 99 3.48 -7.34 -8.97
CA TRP A 99 4.81 -6.94 -8.54
C TRP A 99 5.77 -8.12 -8.50
N GLU A 100 5.35 -9.27 -7.97
CA GLU A 100 6.15 -10.49 -7.95
C GLU A 100 6.53 -10.95 -9.36
N LYS A 101 5.56 -10.95 -10.29
CA LYS A 101 5.83 -11.26 -11.71
C LYS A 101 6.86 -10.31 -12.32
N LYS A 102 6.74 -9.01 -12.04
CA LYS A 102 7.71 -8.01 -12.49
C LYS A 102 9.09 -8.20 -11.83
N MET A 103 9.14 -8.59 -10.56
CA MET A 103 10.38 -8.89 -9.86
C MET A 103 11.10 -10.09 -10.48
N ILE A 104 10.36 -11.17 -10.76
CA ILE A 104 10.91 -12.36 -11.44
C ILE A 104 11.45 -12.00 -12.83
N GLN A 105 10.70 -11.23 -13.61
CA GLN A 105 11.14 -10.74 -14.92
C GLN A 105 12.41 -9.89 -14.82
N TRP A 106 12.49 -9.00 -13.85
CA TRP A 106 13.65 -8.15 -13.62
C TRP A 106 14.89 -8.97 -13.24
N GLN A 107 14.74 -9.97 -12.38
CA GLN A 107 15.82 -10.90 -12.01
C GLN A 107 16.30 -11.70 -13.21
N GLN A 108 15.39 -12.23 -14.02
CA GLN A 108 15.70 -12.97 -15.25
C GLN A 108 16.40 -12.10 -16.30
N ALA A 109 16.13 -10.81 -16.33
CA ALA A 109 16.77 -9.85 -17.20
C ALA A 109 18.14 -9.35 -16.70
N GLY A 110 18.73 -10.00 -15.68
CA GLY A 110 20.03 -9.66 -15.13
C GLY A 110 20.02 -8.59 -14.04
N ALA A 111 18.86 -8.31 -13.44
CA ALA A 111 18.69 -7.42 -12.30
C ALA A 111 19.28 -6.00 -12.49
N SER A 112 19.26 -5.50 -13.73
CA SER A 112 19.78 -4.17 -14.04
C SER A 112 18.70 -3.08 -13.86
N GLY A 113 19.11 -1.89 -13.42
CA GLY A 113 18.22 -0.77 -13.17
C GLY A 113 17.46 -0.88 -11.84
N LYS A 114 16.36 -0.12 -11.74
CA LYS A 114 15.58 -0.03 -10.50
C LYS A 114 14.67 -1.26 -10.33
N ALA A 115 14.82 -1.96 -9.21
CA ALA A 115 13.97 -3.10 -8.88
C ALA A 115 12.48 -2.72 -8.82
N PRO A 116 11.59 -3.57 -9.34
CA PRO A 116 10.14 -3.39 -9.19
C PRO A 116 9.73 -3.37 -7.72
N ARG A 117 8.74 -2.55 -7.40
CA ARG A 117 8.18 -2.43 -6.05
C ARG A 117 6.70 -2.09 -6.11
N ILE A 118 6.02 -2.28 -4.99
CA ILE A 118 4.69 -1.72 -4.76
C ILE A 118 4.84 -0.22 -4.52
N HIS A 119 3.99 0.58 -5.13
CA HIS A 119 3.96 2.03 -4.96
C HIS A 119 2.84 2.39 -3.98
N ILE A 120 3.22 3.05 -2.89
CA ILE A 120 2.29 3.52 -1.86
C ILE A 120 2.37 5.04 -1.87
N HIS A 121 1.23 5.69 -2.10
CA HIS A 121 1.11 7.14 -2.20
C HIS A 121 0.10 7.64 -1.17
N PRO A 122 0.53 8.11 0.00
CA PRO A 122 -0.35 8.80 0.93
C PRO A 122 -0.69 10.18 0.39
N VAL A 123 -1.94 10.60 0.56
CA VAL A 123 -2.38 11.96 0.33
C VAL A 123 -2.40 12.68 1.67
N ILE A 124 -1.59 13.71 1.80
CA ILE A 124 -1.40 14.45 3.04
C ILE A 124 -1.52 15.94 2.75
N PHE A 125 -2.32 16.64 3.53
CA PHE A 125 -2.40 18.07 3.49
C PHE A 125 -1.36 18.67 4.46
N GLU A 126 -0.32 19.30 3.91
CA GLU A 126 0.75 19.92 4.69
C GLU A 126 0.20 21.04 5.61
N GLY A 127 0.77 21.16 6.79
CA GLY A 127 0.36 22.14 7.80
C GLY A 127 -0.98 21.83 8.47
N THR A 128 -1.53 20.65 8.26
CA THR A 128 -2.80 20.23 8.85
C THR A 128 -2.65 19.06 9.83
N TYR A 129 -3.77 18.66 10.42
CA TYR A 129 -3.83 17.47 11.26
C TYR A 129 -3.42 16.18 10.54
N ASP A 130 -3.60 16.10 9.22
CA ASP A 130 -3.24 14.93 8.41
C ASP A 130 -1.74 14.67 8.43
N GLU A 131 -0.92 15.71 8.40
CA GLU A 131 0.54 15.59 8.47
C GLU A 131 0.98 15.00 9.82
N ARG A 132 0.42 15.51 10.93
CA ARG A 132 0.70 14.95 12.26
C ARG A 132 0.23 13.50 12.36
N HIS A 133 -0.95 13.21 11.82
CA HIS A 133 -1.51 11.87 11.80
C HIS A 133 -0.61 10.90 11.02
N TRP A 134 -0.13 11.32 9.84
CA TRP A 134 0.78 10.54 9.04
C TRP A 134 2.11 10.24 9.76
N ASN A 135 2.70 11.23 10.42
CA ASN A 135 3.94 11.07 11.17
C ASN A 135 3.77 10.05 12.32
N VAL A 136 2.68 10.13 13.06
CA VAL A 136 2.36 9.15 14.12
C VAL A 136 2.14 7.76 13.53
N LEU A 137 1.43 7.65 12.39
CA LEU A 137 1.22 6.39 11.70
C LEU A 137 2.55 5.78 11.24
N GLN A 138 3.46 6.56 10.67
CA GLN A 138 4.77 6.09 10.24
C GLN A 138 5.59 5.53 11.40
N THR A 139 5.62 6.22 12.53
CA THR A 139 6.31 5.74 13.74
C THR A 139 5.75 4.38 14.17
N ARG A 140 4.42 4.28 14.33
CA ARG A 140 3.77 3.01 14.70
C ARG A 140 3.98 1.90 13.66
N TRP A 141 4.06 2.26 12.39
CA TRP A 141 4.30 1.30 11.32
C TRP A 141 5.73 0.76 11.35
N ASN A 142 6.71 1.62 11.62
CA ASN A 142 8.09 1.20 11.81
C ASN A 142 8.24 0.30 13.03
N ASP A 143 7.56 0.61 14.14
CA ASP A 143 7.54 -0.23 15.34
C ASP A 143 6.92 -1.61 15.05
N LEU A 144 5.80 -1.66 14.36
CA LEU A 144 5.16 -2.92 13.95
C LEU A 144 6.08 -3.78 13.08
N ARG A 145 6.75 -3.16 12.10
CA ARG A 145 7.70 -3.87 11.23
C ARG A 145 8.92 -4.34 11.99
N ALA A 146 9.45 -3.53 12.88
CA ALA A 146 10.56 -3.89 13.74
C ALA A 146 10.21 -5.14 14.57
N GLN A 147 9.04 -5.17 15.18
CA GLN A 147 8.57 -6.33 15.96
C GLN A 147 8.40 -7.58 15.10
N LEU A 148 7.82 -7.46 13.89
CA LEU A 148 7.65 -8.59 12.98
C LEU A 148 8.98 -9.18 12.48
N HIS A 149 10.03 -8.34 12.38
CA HIS A 149 11.37 -8.76 11.98
C HIS A 149 12.29 -9.09 13.15
N GLY A 150 11.75 -9.26 14.36
CA GLY A 150 12.52 -9.60 15.55
C GLY A 150 13.29 -8.44 16.14
N GLN A 151 12.87 -7.21 15.85
CA GLN A 151 13.38 -6.00 16.46
C GLN A 151 12.36 -5.49 17.47
N ILE A 152 12.61 -5.68 18.76
CA ILE A 152 11.71 -5.18 19.82
C ILE A 152 11.80 -3.65 19.90
N LEU A 153 12.98 -3.10 19.62
CA LEU A 153 13.24 -1.67 19.62
C LEU A 153 13.64 -1.21 18.21
N SER A 154 13.03 -0.12 17.75
CA SER A 154 13.33 0.46 16.44
C SER A 154 14.77 0.98 16.40
N PRO A 155 15.52 0.76 15.31
CA PRO A 155 16.85 1.35 15.11
C PRO A 155 16.87 2.88 15.19
N ASP A 156 15.72 3.52 14.93
CA ASP A 156 15.60 4.98 15.04
C ASP A 156 15.75 5.48 16.49
N GLN A 157 15.47 4.64 17.47
CA GLN A 157 15.68 4.93 18.89
C GLN A 157 17.17 4.87 19.30
N ALA A 158 18.02 4.28 18.46
CA ALA A 158 19.45 4.15 18.69
C ALA A 158 20.28 5.37 18.25
N ARG A 159 19.65 6.41 17.70
CA ARG A 159 20.39 7.52 17.05
C ARG A 159 21.10 8.47 18.01
N GLU A 160 20.81 8.41 19.29
CA GLU A 160 21.30 9.43 20.24
C GLU A 160 22.54 9.02 21.05
N ASP A 161 22.87 7.72 21.16
CA ASP A 161 23.99 7.25 21.97
C ASP A 161 24.49 5.84 21.54
N THR A 162 25.84 5.67 21.55
CA THR A 162 26.49 4.41 21.17
C THR A 162 26.20 3.28 22.17
N GLU A 163 26.06 3.61 23.46
CA GLU A 163 25.76 2.65 24.51
C GLU A 163 24.32 2.14 24.35
N THR A 164 23.37 3.02 24.08
CA THR A 164 21.98 2.69 23.78
C THR A 164 21.88 1.80 22.54
N ALA A 165 22.71 2.03 21.51
CA ALA A 165 22.74 1.19 20.31
C ALA A 165 23.18 -0.25 20.62
N ALA A 166 24.17 -0.44 21.51
CA ALA A 166 24.64 -1.76 21.93
C ALA A 166 23.54 -2.53 22.70
N TRP A 167 22.87 -1.88 23.64
CA TRP A 167 21.74 -2.45 24.38
C TRP A 167 20.58 -2.85 23.46
N ILE A 168 20.23 -2.00 22.49
CA ILE A 168 19.19 -2.28 21.50
C ILE A 168 19.56 -3.50 20.65
N ALA A 169 20.83 -3.60 20.22
CA ALA A 169 21.30 -4.75 19.45
C ALA A 169 21.23 -6.06 20.26
N GLU A 170 21.60 -6.03 21.54
CA GLU A 170 21.50 -7.18 22.45
C GLU A 170 20.05 -7.61 22.66
N ILE A 171 19.14 -6.70 22.99
CA ILE A 171 17.72 -6.98 23.17
C ILE A 171 17.12 -7.57 21.89
N ASN A 172 17.43 -6.97 20.73
CA ASN A 172 16.91 -7.46 19.45
C ASN A 172 17.48 -8.84 19.07
N SER A 173 18.68 -9.21 19.56
CA SER A 173 19.29 -10.53 19.28
C SER A 173 18.54 -11.69 19.92
N ILE A 174 17.85 -11.45 21.03
CA ILE A 174 17.04 -12.45 21.75
C ILE A 174 15.58 -12.43 21.33
N ALA A 175 15.16 -11.48 20.53
CA ALA A 175 13.77 -11.37 20.08
C ALA A 175 13.39 -12.47 19.07
N PRO A 176 12.17 -13.02 19.14
CA PRO A 176 11.69 -13.95 18.11
C PRO A 176 11.60 -13.24 16.76
N ASN A 177 12.17 -13.82 15.72
CA ASN A 177 12.14 -13.29 14.37
C ASN A 177 11.15 -14.08 13.51
N PHE A 178 10.10 -13.44 13.04
CA PHE A 178 9.07 -14.03 12.18
C PHE A 178 9.35 -13.81 10.68
N SER A 179 10.56 -13.33 10.32
CA SER A 179 10.93 -13.14 8.93
C SER A 179 10.99 -14.48 8.19
N PRO A 180 10.34 -14.62 7.01
CA PRO A 180 10.33 -15.86 6.23
C PRO A 180 11.70 -16.28 5.72
N GLU A 181 12.70 -15.40 5.74
CA GLU A 181 14.07 -15.70 5.30
C GLU A 181 14.85 -16.61 6.29
N GLN A 182 14.48 -16.61 7.56
CA GLN A 182 15.14 -17.46 8.57
C GLN A 182 14.59 -18.89 8.62
N GLY A 183 13.46 -19.18 8.01
CA GLY A 183 12.87 -20.53 7.94
C GLY A 183 13.49 -21.46 6.88
N ARG A 184 14.50 -21.02 6.13
CA ARG A 184 15.18 -21.77 5.06
C ARG A 184 16.59 -22.24 5.46
N ARG A 185 16.78 -22.63 6.72
CA ARG A 185 18.00 -23.37 7.15
C ARG A 185 17.68 -24.81 7.38
#